data_49417ccf23134ddc315c2fed0352d7e0
#
_entry.id   49417ccf23134ddc315c2fed0352d7e0
#
_cell.length_a   1.000
_cell.length_b   1.000
_cell.length_c   1.000
_cell.angle_alpha   90.00
_cell.angle_beta   90.00
_cell.angle_gamma   90.00
#
_symmetry.space_group_name_H-M   'P 1'
#
loop_
_entity.id
_entity.type
_entity.pdbx_description
1 polymer ?
#
loop_
_entity_poly.entity_id
_entity_poly.type
_entity_poly.pdbx_seq_one_letter_code
_entity_poly.pdbx_strand_id
1 'polypeptide(L)'
;MYTIKTILKEILGHLPKVDFKEVYAEDLYKRLETEKDADVKKLLQDKLYTIQITDEIKSVLVAEKVKEVAGKLGYGLMINQSKTAYLYNTVSWEMITELDLKHFLSNVFQRMGADKYTAKNVRIANKIYEQACYSLYNPAENDKDIKINLNNKTLLINDDGTVSEREHSADDYFFYALPYDYDPKAECPLFYKFLNEVLPQKDVQQVLKEFIGCCLNPSIKLEKVLCCVGTGANGKSVFFETMLRVLGEDNVSSYNINSLCDDKGYSRIMIKNKLLNYSSDFNGKIWGNGIFKQLASGEPVEARRLYQEPEMVRDYARLAFNCNSIPTSSDNSYGFRRRLLIIPFDMKIDPDKADPDLAKKLRAELPGILLWAIEGLKQFMLNGKKLSPSSTIEAMDQEYKEDTDSVVMFLKAKNYIPDSTGKKKLLDLHREYKEFCIGNSLKPENKTDFRIKLQGERYKVEKEGTNKAYMVGVSNSIPSVTSPFVSPT
;
A
#
# COMPACT_ATOMS: atom_id res chain seq x y z
N MET A 1 12.53 -20.08 -7.49
CA MET A 1 11.42 -20.05 -6.52
C MET A 1 10.49 -21.23 -6.80
N TYR A 2 10.16 -22.05 -5.81
CA TYR A 2 9.22 -23.16 -5.98
C TYR A 2 7.81 -22.58 -6.11
N THR A 3 7.02 -23.08 -7.06
CA THR A 3 5.62 -22.71 -7.18
C THR A 3 4.80 -23.33 -6.05
N ILE A 4 3.67 -22.70 -5.64
CA ILE A 4 2.71 -23.30 -4.67
C ILE A 4 2.41 -24.77 -5.01
N LYS A 5 2.17 -25.07 -6.29
CA LYS A 5 1.89 -26.45 -6.73
C LYS A 5 3.03 -27.42 -6.45
N THR A 6 4.28 -26.97 -6.60
CA THR A 6 5.46 -27.78 -6.33
C THR A 6 5.57 -28.07 -4.84
N ILE A 7 5.41 -27.04 -3.99
CA ILE A 7 5.46 -27.19 -2.54
C ILE A 7 4.34 -28.10 -2.02
N LEU A 8 3.11 -27.91 -2.49
CA LEU A 8 1.98 -28.78 -2.10
C LEU A 8 2.21 -30.24 -2.51
N LYS A 9 2.84 -30.48 -3.66
CA LYS A 9 3.24 -31.87 -4.08
C LYS A 9 4.33 -32.42 -3.18
N GLU A 10 5.29 -31.62 -2.77
CA GLU A 10 6.36 -32.03 -1.87
C GLU A 10 5.81 -32.40 -0.49
N ILE A 11 4.96 -31.55 0.10
CA ILE A 11 4.26 -31.85 1.35
C ILE A 11 3.48 -33.16 1.22
N LEU A 12 2.71 -33.33 0.14
CA LEU A 12 1.95 -34.56 -0.12
C LEU A 12 2.84 -35.80 -0.21
N GLY A 13 4.03 -35.68 -0.82
CA GLY A 13 5.00 -36.76 -0.95
C GLY A 13 5.56 -37.25 0.37
N HIS A 14 5.71 -36.36 1.35
CA HIS A 14 6.24 -36.67 2.69
C HIS A 14 5.19 -37.11 3.71
N LEU A 15 3.90 -37.09 3.34
CA LEU A 15 2.84 -37.56 4.22
C LEU A 15 2.85 -39.09 4.32
N PRO A 16 2.88 -39.65 5.55
CA PRO A 16 2.80 -41.08 5.76
C PRO A 16 1.37 -41.62 5.52
N LYS A 17 1.30 -42.90 5.18
CA LYS A 17 0.03 -43.62 5.35
C LYS A 17 -0.09 -43.96 6.85
N VAL A 18 -1.26 -43.70 7.44
CA VAL A 18 -1.51 -43.88 8.87
C VAL A 18 -2.75 -44.73 9.10
N ASP A 19 -2.79 -45.44 10.20
CA ASP A 19 -4.01 -45.92 10.80
C ASP A 19 -4.60 -44.79 11.66
N PHE A 20 -5.73 -44.23 11.26
CA PHE A 20 -6.36 -43.13 11.99
C PHE A 20 -6.71 -43.49 13.43
N LYS A 21 -6.93 -44.79 13.73
CA LYS A 21 -7.22 -45.27 15.06
C LYS A 21 -5.99 -45.28 15.94
N GLU A 22 -4.86 -45.78 15.40
CA GLU A 22 -3.58 -45.76 16.11
C GLU A 22 -3.13 -44.33 16.43
N VAL A 23 -3.24 -43.41 15.47
CA VAL A 23 -2.88 -42.00 15.71
C VAL A 23 -3.80 -41.32 16.73
N TYR A 24 -5.11 -41.55 16.65
CA TYR A 24 -6.07 -40.97 17.60
C TYR A 24 -5.89 -41.49 19.02
N ALA A 25 -5.56 -42.77 19.17
CA ALA A 25 -5.44 -43.47 20.46
C ALA A 25 -3.97 -43.78 20.82
N GLU A 26 -3.02 -43.01 20.33
CA GLU A 26 -1.58 -43.24 20.50
C GLU A 26 -1.19 -43.45 21.97
N ASP A 27 -1.73 -42.65 22.88
CA ASP A 27 -1.47 -42.77 24.33
C ASP A 27 -2.00 -44.10 24.90
N LEU A 28 -3.13 -44.59 24.40
CA LEU A 28 -3.66 -45.87 24.81
C LEU A 28 -2.84 -47.03 24.28
N TYR A 29 -2.34 -46.93 23.04
CA TYR A 29 -1.43 -47.95 22.48
C TYR A 29 -0.08 -48.00 23.22
N LYS A 30 0.54 -46.85 23.46
CA LYS A 30 1.77 -46.74 24.26
C LYS A 30 1.60 -47.32 25.67
N ARG A 31 0.47 -47.04 26.31
CA ARG A 31 0.15 -47.55 27.62
C ARG A 31 -0.09 -49.06 27.61
N LEU A 32 -0.75 -49.58 26.55
CA LEU A 32 -0.98 -51.00 26.37
C LEU A 32 0.33 -51.76 26.19
N GLU A 33 1.34 -51.20 25.51
CA GLU A 33 2.65 -51.81 25.31
C GLU A 33 3.46 -51.88 26.62
N THR A 34 3.38 -50.89 27.48
CA THR A 34 4.13 -50.78 28.72
C THR A 34 3.46 -51.43 29.93
N GLU A 35 2.13 -51.70 29.85
CA GLU A 35 1.36 -52.26 30.95
C GLU A 35 1.72 -53.73 31.22
N LYS A 36 1.89 -54.09 32.51
CA LYS A 36 2.23 -55.41 32.96
C LYS A 36 1.08 -56.17 33.61
N ASP A 37 0.09 -55.43 34.12
CA ASP A 37 -1.11 -55.98 34.72
C ASP A 37 -2.07 -56.51 33.64
N ALA A 38 -2.41 -57.80 33.71
CA ALA A 38 -3.25 -58.49 32.72
C ALA A 38 -4.69 -57.95 32.71
N ASP A 39 -5.24 -57.61 33.86
CA ASP A 39 -6.62 -57.08 33.96
C ASP A 39 -6.69 -55.66 33.39
N VAL A 40 -5.71 -54.81 33.70
CA VAL A 40 -5.57 -53.46 33.14
C VAL A 40 -5.34 -53.53 31.63
N LYS A 41 -4.51 -54.45 31.18
CA LYS A 41 -4.25 -54.67 29.75
C LYS A 41 -5.49 -55.05 28.98
N LYS A 42 -6.32 -55.94 29.53
CA LYS A 42 -7.61 -56.30 28.97
C LYS A 42 -8.57 -55.12 28.89
N LEU A 43 -8.64 -54.31 29.95
CA LEU A 43 -9.46 -53.08 29.99
C LEU A 43 -9.05 -52.09 28.92
N LEU A 44 -7.74 -51.88 28.68
CA LEU A 44 -7.21 -51.03 27.64
C LEU A 44 -7.55 -51.54 26.23
N GLN A 45 -7.47 -52.86 26.03
CA GLN A 45 -7.86 -53.51 24.77
C GLN A 45 -9.36 -53.32 24.47
N ASP A 46 -10.21 -53.56 25.46
CA ASP A 46 -11.65 -53.36 25.35
C ASP A 46 -11.98 -51.92 25.03
N LYS A 47 -11.32 -50.94 25.67
CA LYS A 47 -11.46 -49.52 25.38
C LYS A 47 -11.01 -49.19 23.97
N LEU A 48 -9.88 -49.69 23.50
CA LEU A 48 -9.42 -49.51 22.13
C LEU A 48 -10.44 -50.14 21.14
N TYR A 49 -11.02 -51.30 21.43
CA TYR A 49 -11.97 -51.94 20.55
C TYR A 49 -13.24 -51.08 20.33
N THR A 50 -13.71 -50.35 21.37
CA THR A 50 -14.92 -49.53 21.29
C THR A 50 -14.70 -48.18 20.61
N ILE A 51 -13.46 -47.76 20.37
CA ILE A 51 -13.18 -46.48 19.69
C ILE A 51 -13.62 -46.56 18.23
N GLN A 52 -14.54 -45.67 17.85
CA GLN A 52 -14.96 -45.46 16.48
C GLN A 52 -14.34 -44.16 15.96
N ILE A 53 -13.68 -44.21 14.82
CA ILE A 53 -13.06 -43.06 14.17
C ILE A 53 -14.03 -42.43 13.20
N THR A 54 -14.65 -41.35 13.62
CA THR A 54 -15.61 -40.59 12.83
C THR A 54 -14.91 -39.71 11.80
N ASP A 55 -15.66 -39.17 10.84
CA ASP A 55 -15.09 -38.25 9.83
C ASP A 55 -14.62 -36.93 10.44
N GLU A 56 -15.23 -36.52 11.57
CA GLU A 56 -14.78 -35.37 12.37
C GLU A 56 -13.34 -35.59 12.88
N ILE A 57 -13.09 -36.73 13.54
CA ILE A 57 -11.78 -37.09 14.08
C ILE A 57 -10.76 -37.15 12.93
N LYS A 58 -11.10 -37.81 11.82
CA LYS A 58 -10.23 -37.88 10.66
C LYS A 58 -9.88 -36.48 10.09
N SER A 59 -10.87 -35.57 10.07
CA SER A 59 -10.67 -34.20 9.57
C SER A 59 -9.67 -33.42 10.45
N VAL A 60 -9.73 -33.57 11.77
CA VAL A 60 -8.75 -32.98 12.70
C VAL A 60 -7.36 -33.54 12.43
N LEU A 61 -7.23 -34.90 12.40
CA LEU A 61 -5.94 -35.55 12.17
C LEU A 61 -5.30 -35.17 10.82
N VAL A 62 -6.11 -34.98 9.77
CA VAL A 62 -5.63 -34.49 8.47
C VAL A 62 -5.04 -33.08 8.60
N ALA A 63 -5.77 -32.15 9.23
CA ALA A 63 -5.33 -30.76 9.36
C ALA A 63 -4.04 -30.67 10.20
N GLU A 64 -3.97 -31.38 11.32
CA GLU A 64 -2.79 -31.41 12.20
C GLU A 64 -1.59 -32.04 11.49
N LYS A 65 -1.77 -33.17 10.79
CA LYS A 65 -0.66 -33.84 10.10
C LYS A 65 -0.10 -33.02 8.95
N VAL A 66 -0.94 -32.30 8.22
CA VAL A 66 -0.48 -31.38 7.18
C VAL A 66 0.36 -30.25 7.79
N LYS A 67 -0.10 -29.66 8.89
CA LYS A 67 0.65 -28.60 9.61
C LYS A 67 2.00 -29.10 10.08
N GLU A 68 2.04 -30.29 10.70
CA GLU A 68 3.27 -30.94 11.18
C GLU A 68 4.27 -31.18 10.04
N VAL A 69 3.81 -31.83 8.95
CA VAL A 69 4.68 -32.18 7.82
C VAL A 69 5.17 -30.91 7.10
N ALA A 70 4.31 -29.93 6.88
CA ALA A 70 4.72 -28.66 6.29
C ALA A 70 5.80 -27.98 7.15
N GLY A 71 5.60 -27.90 8.46
CA GLY A 71 6.58 -27.31 9.39
C GLY A 71 7.92 -28.04 9.40
N LYS A 72 7.94 -29.39 9.36
CA LYS A 72 9.19 -30.17 9.26
C LYS A 72 9.98 -29.91 7.97
N LEU A 73 9.31 -29.52 6.90
CA LEU A 73 9.92 -29.14 5.62
C LEU A 73 10.29 -27.65 5.54
N GLY A 74 10.04 -26.88 6.61
CA GLY A 74 10.28 -25.43 6.64
C GLY A 74 9.17 -24.60 6.01
N TYR A 75 8.06 -25.24 5.58
CA TYR A 75 6.88 -24.55 5.04
C TYR A 75 5.88 -24.22 6.14
N GLY A 76 4.99 -23.25 5.88
CA GLY A 76 3.88 -22.90 6.76
C GLY A 76 2.53 -22.94 6.03
N LEU A 77 1.49 -23.24 6.75
CA LEU A 77 0.10 -23.12 6.28
C LEU A 77 -0.69 -22.32 7.30
N MET A 78 -1.38 -21.29 6.85
CA MET A 78 -2.29 -20.51 7.71
C MET A 78 -3.56 -20.11 6.97
N ILE A 79 -4.60 -19.87 7.75
CA ILE A 79 -5.87 -19.31 7.27
C ILE A 79 -6.20 -18.11 8.15
N ASN A 80 -6.45 -16.96 7.52
CA ASN A 80 -6.75 -15.73 8.23
C ASN A 80 -8.25 -15.59 8.58
N GLN A 81 -8.61 -14.49 9.23
CA GLN A 81 -9.98 -14.19 9.65
C GLN A 81 -10.99 -14.16 8.48
N SER A 82 -10.58 -13.76 7.29
CA SER A 82 -11.42 -13.76 6.06
C SER A 82 -11.45 -15.12 5.35
N LYS A 83 -11.05 -16.20 6.02
CA LYS A 83 -10.92 -17.57 5.47
C LYS A 83 -10.02 -17.66 4.23
N THR A 84 -9.13 -16.72 4.03
CA THR A 84 -8.11 -16.78 2.97
C THR A 84 -6.96 -17.65 3.45
N ALA A 85 -6.59 -18.65 2.66
CA ALA A 85 -5.49 -19.56 2.96
C ALA A 85 -4.18 -19.05 2.36
N TYR A 86 -3.09 -19.26 3.08
CA TYR A 86 -1.73 -18.90 2.66
C TYR A 86 -0.76 -20.04 2.92
N LEU A 87 0.24 -20.14 2.05
CA LEU A 87 1.38 -21.06 2.16
C LEU A 87 2.65 -20.20 2.31
N TYR A 88 3.43 -20.46 3.36
CA TYR A 88 4.79 -19.92 3.50
C TYR A 88 5.76 -20.78 2.70
N ASN A 89 6.44 -20.16 1.74
CA ASN A 89 7.35 -20.84 0.80
C ASN A 89 8.82 -20.77 1.21
N THR A 90 9.13 -20.54 2.50
CA THR A 90 10.43 -20.25 3.11
C THR A 90 10.92 -18.80 2.94
N VAL A 91 10.27 -17.99 2.14
CA VAL A 91 10.59 -16.56 1.90
C VAL A 91 9.40 -15.65 2.21
N SER A 92 8.21 -16.00 1.73
CA SER A 92 6.99 -15.18 1.87
C SER A 92 5.74 -16.06 1.93
N TRP A 93 4.62 -15.45 2.33
CA TRP A 93 3.30 -16.07 2.33
C TRP A 93 2.60 -15.81 1.01
N GLU A 94 2.21 -16.86 0.32
CA GLU A 94 1.48 -16.80 -0.94
C GLU A 94 0.04 -17.32 -0.77
N MET A 95 -0.90 -16.66 -1.40
CA MET A 95 -2.33 -17.02 -1.29
C MET A 95 -2.63 -18.31 -2.05
N ILE A 96 -3.32 -19.25 -1.39
CA ILE A 96 -3.88 -20.45 -2.01
C ILE A 96 -5.38 -20.23 -2.25
N THR A 97 -5.89 -20.57 -3.43
CA THR A 97 -7.34 -20.52 -3.67
C THR A 97 -8.06 -21.58 -2.83
N GLU A 98 -9.30 -21.31 -2.44
CA GLU A 98 -10.12 -22.27 -1.69
C GLU A 98 -10.23 -23.62 -2.42
N LEU A 99 -10.38 -23.57 -3.75
CA LEU A 99 -10.48 -24.78 -4.56
C LEU A 99 -9.19 -25.61 -4.55
N ASP A 100 -8.02 -24.93 -4.71
CA ASP A 100 -6.73 -25.63 -4.68
C ASP A 100 -6.45 -26.24 -3.29
N LEU A 101 -6.81 -25.54 -2.20
CA LEU A 101 -6.66 -26.08 -0.85
C LEU A 101 -7.58 -27.28 -0.62
N LYS A 102 -8.85 -27.22 -1.03
CA LYS A 102 -9.78 -28.37 -0.94
C LYS A 102 -9.26 -29.58 -1.69
N HIS A 103 -8.78 -29.39 -2.92
CA HIS A 103 -8.16 -30.45 -3.70
C HIS A 103 -6.92 -31.05 -3.04
N PHE A 104 -6.05 -30.18 -2.51
CA PHE A 104 -4.87 -30.61 -1.79
C PHE A 104 -5.24 -31.45 -0.56
N LEU A 105 -6.14 -30.96 0.31
CA LEU A 105 -6.59 -31.65 1.52
C LEU A 105 -7.26 -33.00 1.20
N SER A 106 -8.05 -33.11 0.11
CA SER A 106 -8.60 -34.38 -0.35
C SER A 106 -7.50 -35.37 -0.74
N ASN A 107 -6.48 -34.91 -1.43
CA ASN A 107 -5.32 -35.75 -1.77
C ASN A 107 -4.53 -36.17 -0.52
N VAL A 108 -4.39 -35.29 0.46
CA VAL A 108 -3.78 -35.59 1.77
C VAL A 108 -4.58 -36.69 2.46
N PHE A 109 -5.88 -36.55 2.55
CA PHE A 109 -6.76 -37.55 3.17
C PHE A 109 -6.63 -38.93 2.52
N GLN A 110 -6.62 -38.97 1.19
CA GLN A 110 -6.37 -40.22 0.43
C GLN A 110 -4.98 -40.79 0.71
N ARG A 111 -3.94 -39.92 0.74
CA ARG A 111 -2.54 -40.34 1.02
C ARG A 111 -2.40 -40.92 2.41
N MET A 112 -3.08 -40.36 3.41
CA MET A 112 -3.11 -40.84 4.78
C MET A 112 -3.83 -42.16 4.99
N GLY A 113 -4.59 -42.68 4.00
CA GLY A 113 -5.17 -44.01 4.05
C GLY A 113 -6.69 -44.08 3.84
N ALA A 114 -7.33 -42.94 3.57
CA ALA A 114 -8.75 -42.96 3.20
C ALA A 114 -8.93 -43.61 1.81
N ASP A 115 -10.08 -44.29 1.58
CA ASP A 115 -10.40 -44.78 0.27
C ASP A 115 -10.65 -43.64 -0.73
N LYS A 116 -10.41 -43.93 -2.00
CA LYS A 116 -10.45 -42.94 -3.08
C LYS A 116 -11.82 -42.22 -3.20
N TYR A 117 -12.92 -42.96 -2.99
CA TYR A 117 -14.27 -42.39 -3.20
C TYR A 117 -14.67 -41.50 -2.01
N THR A 118 -14.34 -41.93 -0.81
CA THR A 118 -14.52 -41.13 0.40
C THR A 118 -13.68 -39.84 0.33
N ALA A 119 -12.41 -39.91 -0.04
CA ALA A 119 -11.52 -38.74 -0.13
C ALA A 119 -11.99 -37.73 -1.22
N LYS A 120 -12.64 -38.20 -2.30
CA LYS A 120 -13.17 -37.35 -3.36
C LYS A 120 -14.60 -36.89 -3.15
N ASN A 121 -15.24 -37.29 -2.06
CA ASN A 121 -16.60 -36.87 -1.77
C ASN A 121 -16.63 -35.41 -1.36
N VAL A 122 -17.41 -34.57 -2.06
CA VAL A 122 -17.50 -33.13 -1.85
C VAL A 122 -17.88 -32.77 -0.41
N ARG A 123 -18.77 -33.55 0.24
CA ARG A 123 -19.17 -33.29 1.65
C ARG A 123 -17.98 -33.50 2.58
N ILE A 124 -17.22 -34.56 2.38
CA ILE A 124 -16.00 -34.83 3.18
C ILE A 124 -14.93 -33.79 2.91
N ALA A 125 -14.68 -33.42 1.64
CA ALA A 125 -13.74 -32.39 1.28
C ALA A 125 -14.08 -31.03 1.94
N ASN A 126 -15.36 -30.63 1.95
CA ASN A 126 -15.81 -29.44 2.65
C ASN A 126 -15.61 -29.53 4.16
N LYS A 127 -15.91 -30.68 4.78
CA LYS A 127 -15.71 -30.90 6.22
C LYS A 127 -14.23 -30.78 6.62
N ILE A 128 -13.33 -31.38 5.84
CA ILE A 128 -11.88 -31.27 6.07
C ILE A 128 -11.42 -29.82 5.90
N TYR A 129 -11.92 -29.11 4.88
CA TYR A 129 -11.61 -27.70 4.67
C TYR A 129 -12.09 -26.81 5.83
N GLU A 130 -13.31 -26.99 6.30
CA GLU A 130 -13.84 -26.26 7.45
C GLU A 130 -13.01 -26.52 8.73
N GLN A 131 -12.63 -27.78 8.94
CA GLN A 131 -11.73 -28.12 10.04
C GLN A 131 -10.34 -27.48 9.87
N ALA A 132 -9.80 -27.48 8.64
CA ALA A 132 -8.53 -26.80 8.35
C ALA A 132 -8.64 -25.29 8.59
N CYS A 133 -9.78 -24.65 8.28
CA CYS A 133 -10.01 -23.23 8.60
C CYS A 133 -9.92 -22.95 10.10
N TYR A 134 -10.30 -23.88 10.94
CA TYR A 134 -10.17 -23.77 12.39
C TYR A 134 -8.76 -24.11 12.89
N SER A 135 -8.21 -25.24 12.46
CA SER A 135 -6.92 -25.77 12.95
C SER A 135 -5.70 -24.95 12.47
N LEU A 136 -5.81 -24.32 11.31
CA LEU A 136 -4.77 -23.48 10.72
C LEU A 136 -5.03 -21.98 10.90
N TYR A 137 -6.03 -21.62 11.70
CA TYR A 137 -6.33 -20.22 11.97
C TYR A 137 -5.14 -19.50 12.59
N ASN A 138 -4.79 -18.37 11.97
CA ASN A 138 -3.76 -17.46 12.47
C ASN A 138 -4.16 -16.02 12.06
N PRO A 139 -4.32 -15.09 13.01
CA PRO A 139 -4.68 -13.71 12.73
C PRO A 139 -3.60 -12.92 11.98
N ALA A 140 -2.37 -13.44 11.88
CA ALA A 140 -1.23 -12.81 11.22
C ALA A 140 -1.02 -11.36 11.70
N GLU A 141 -0.70 -11.18 12.97
CA GLU A 141 -0.39 -9.87 13.52
C GLU A 141 1.04 -9.47 13.16
N ASN A 142 1.19 -8.40 12.38
CA ASN A 142 2.49 -7.81 12.10
C ASN A 142 3.02 -7.09 13.34
N ASP A 143 4.30 -7.24 13.63
CA ASP A 143 4.97 -6.39 14.60
C ASP A 143 5.16 -4.95 14.03
N LYS A 144 5.70 -4.05 14.86
CA LYS A 144 5.90 -2.65 14.50
C LYS A 144 7.22 -2.36 13.82
N ASP A 145 8.06 -3.39 13.65
CA ASP A 145 9.38 -3.24 13.05
C ASP A 145 9.27 -2.96 11.57
N ILE A 146 10.12 -2.06 11.08
CA ILE A 146 10.22 -1.79 9.65
C ILE A 146 11.14 -2.83 9.03
N LYS A 147 10.55 -3.72 8.24
CA LYS A 147 11.24 -4.82 7.60
C LYS A 147 11.06 -4.77 6.09
N ILE A 148 12.05 -5.25 5.35
CA ILE A 148 12.03 -5.40 3.90
C ILE A 148 12.41 -6.83 3.57
N ASN A 149 11.59 -7.51 2.79
CA ASN A 149 11.81 -8.90 2.40
C ASN A 149 12.40 -8.99 0.99
N LEU A 150 13.57 -9.58 0.86
CA LEU A 150 14.24 -9.87 -0.40
C LEU A 150 14.29 -11.37 -0.68
N ASN A 151 14.83 -11.75 -1.82
CA ASN A 151 14.94 -13.15 -2.20
C ASN A 151 15.87 -13.95 -1.27
N ASN A 152 16.95 -13.36 -0.77
CA ASN A 152 17.97 -14.03 0.04
C ASN A 152 17.94 -13.67 1.53
N LYS A 153 17.33 -12.56 1.94
CA LYS A 153 17.40 -12.03 3.31
C LYS A 153 16.19 -11.17 3.66
N THR A 154 15.92 -11.06 4.96
CA THR A 154 15.08 -10.02 5.54
C THR A 154 15.98 -8.92 6.11
N LEU A 155 15.72 -7.66 5.72
CA LEU A 155 16.37 -6.48 6.30
C LEU A 155 15.47 -5.87 7.37
N LEU A 156 16.08 -5.49 8.49
CA LEU A 156 15.44 -4.66 9.52
C LEU A 156 16.00 -3.25 9.42
N ILE A 157 15.13 -2.26 9.41
CA ILE A 157 15.49 -0.85 9.43
C ILE A 157 15.19 -0.32 10.84
N ASN A 158 16.23 -0.06 11.60
CA ASN A 158 16.12 0.45 12.95
C ASN A 158 15.76 1.95 12.96
N ASP A 159 15.24 2.45 14.08
CA ASP A 159 14.87 3.88 14.22
C ASP A 159 16.05 4.84 14.07
N ASP A 160 17.27 4.40 14.33
CA ASP A 160 18.52 5.14 14.11
C ASP A 160 19.02 5.11 12.65
N GLY A 161 18.26 4.49 11.75
CA GLY A 161 18.59 4.32 10.34
C GLY A 161 19.61 3.22 10.05
N THR A 162 20.05 2.45 11.03
CA THR A 162 20.91 1.29 10.77
C THR A 162 20.11 0.16 10.12
N VAL A 163 20.79 -0.62 9.25
CA VAL A 163 20.21 -1.77 8.55
C VAL A 163 20.89 -3.02 9.08
N SER A 164 20.09 -3.98 9.53
CA SER A 164 20.58 -5.31 9.91
C SER A 164 19.92 -6.39 9.05
N GLU A 165 20.66 -7.47 8.83
CA GLU A 165 20.23 -8.59 8.00
C GLU A 165 19.90 -9.81 8.87
N ARG A 166 18.91 -10.58 8.45
CA ARG A 166 18.62 -11.88 9.05
C ARG A 166 17.99 -12.85 8.05
N GLU A 167 17.95 -14.12 8.43
CA GLU A 167 17.20 -15.13 7.67
C GLU A 167 15.69 -14.85 7.69
N HIS A 168 14.99 -15.39 6.71
CA HIS A 168 13.53 -15.29 6.62
C HIS A 168 12.84 -16.00 7.80
N SER A 169 11.71 -15.48 8.22
CA SER A 169 10.83 -16.11 9.21
C SER A 169 9.37 -16.06 8.75
N ALA A 170 8.65 -17.14 8.96
CA ALA A 170 7.21 -17.19 8.77
C ALA A 170 6.48 -16.18 9.67
N ASP A 171 7.03 -15.88 10.84
CA ASP A 171 6.45 -14.94 11.82
C ASP A 171 6.56 -13.47 11.40
N ASP A 172 7.24 -13.16 10.30
CA ASP A 172 7.27 -11.82 9.73
C ASP A 172 6.02 -11.49 8.91
N TYR A 173 5.24 -12.47 8.57
CA TYR A 173 4.01 -12.33 7.77
C TYR A 173 4.18 -11.50 6.49
N PHE A 174 5.31 -11.67 5.80
CA PHE A 174 5.49 -11.05 4.49
C PHE A 174 4.64 -11.71 3.43
N PHE A 175 3.83 -10.91 2.72
CA PHE A 175 3.05 -11.33 1.56
C PHE A 175 3.70 -10.89 0.24
N TYR A 176 4.96 -10.48 0.29
CA TYR A 176 5.79 -10.11 -0.86
C TYR A 176 7.24 -10.49 -0.62
N ALA A 177 7.99 -10.61 -1.70
CA ALA A 177 9.45 -10.59 -1.68
C ALA A 177 9.95 -9.79 -2.89
N LEU A 178 11.02 -9.03 -2.70
CA LEU A 178 11.71 -8.39 -3.82
C LEU A 178 12.48 -9.47 -4.61
N PRO A 179 12.39 -9.49 -5.97
CA PRO A 179 12.79 -10.66 -6.77
C PRO A 179 14.30 -10.74 -7.05
N TYR A 180 15.14 -10.20 -6.18
CA TYR A 180 16.61 -10.22 -6.29
C TYR A 180 17.26 -10.25 -4.90
N ASP A 181 18.56 -10.53 -4.90
CA ASP A 181 19.34 -10.63 -3.69
C ASP A 181 19.80 -9.25 -3.18
N TYR A 182 19.88 -9.11 -1.86
CA TYR A 182 20.49 -7.94 -1.24
C TYR A 182 22.00 -7.97 -1.44
N ASP A 183 22.54 -6.89 -2.00
CA ASP A 183 23.96 -6.63 -2.13
C ASP A 183 24.27 -5.23 -1.59
N PRO A 184 24.89 -5.13 -0.39
CA PRO A 184 25.18 -3.84 0.25
C PRO A 184 26.25 -3.00 -0.49
N LYS A 185 26.92 -3.57 -1.51
CA LYS A 185 27.95 -2.89 -2.31
C LYS A 185 27.48 -2.55 -3.72
N ALA A 186 26.21 -2.84 -4.04
CA ALA A 186 25.69 -2.56 -5.37
C ALA A 186 25.66 -1.05 -5.65
N GLU A 187 25.97 -0.70 -6.88
CA GLU A 187 25.95 0.69 -7.37
C GLU A 187 24.91 0.86 -8.47
N CYS A 188 24.48 2.11 -8.72
CA CYS A 188 23.53 2.44 -9.78
C CYS A 188 23.89 3.73 -10.53
N PRO A 189 25.08 3.80 -11.15
CA PRO A 189 25.57 5.02 -11.80
C PRO A 189 24.70 5.45 -12.99
N LEU A 190 24.17 4.52 -13.78
CA LEU A 190 23.30 4.81 -14.90
C LEU A 190 21.97 5.38 -14.44
N PHE A 191 21.41 4.84 -13.34
CA PHE A 191 20.20 5.37 -12.74
C PHE A 191 20.40 6.80 -12.22
N TYR A 192 21.51 7.08 -11.52
CA TYR A 192 21.83 8.44 -11.08
C TYR A 192 21.99 9.41 -12.26
N LYS A 193 22.64 8.98 -13.33
CA LYS A 193 22.76 9.79 -14.56
C LYS A 193 21.38 10.11 -15.12
N PHE A 194 20.55 9.09 -15.33
CA PHE A 194 19.17 9.24 -15.80
C PHE A 194 18.36 10.19 -14.90
N LEU A 195 18.39 9.97 -13.58
CA LEU A 195 17.63 10.79 -12.63
C LEU A 195 18.06 12.26 -12.68
N ASN A 196 19.38 12.54 -12.83
CA ASN A 196 19.89 13.91 -12.95
C ASN A 196 19.48 14.59 -14.26
N GLU A 197 19.28 13.84 -15.33
CA GLU A 197 18.82 14.35 -16.62
C GLU A 197 17.33 14.71 -16.59
N VAL A 198 16.48 13.86 -15.98
CA VAL A 198 15.03 14.06 -16.01
C VAL A 198 14.50 14.87 -14.83
N LEU A 199 15.23 14.93 -13.72
CA LEU A 199 14.85 15.58 -12.48
C LEU A 199 16.09 16.25 -11.83
N PRO A 200 16.61 17.36 -12.39
CA PRO A 200 17.88 17.96 -11.96
C PRO A 200 17.84 18.54 -10.54
N GLN A 201 16.65 18.86 -10.01
CA GLN A 201 16.47 19.45 -8.68
C GLN A 201 16.76 18.42 -7.60
N LYS A 202 17.82 18.61 -6.81
CA LYS A 202 18.27 17.64 -5.79
C LYS A 202 17.32 17.48 -4.62
N ASP A 203 16.65 18.56 -4.22
CA ASP A 203 15.62 18.54 -3.19
C ASP A 203 14.42 17.69 -3.61
N VAL A 204 14.02 17.76 -4.89
CA VAL A 204 12.94 16.94 -5.45
C VAL A 204 13.36 15.47 -5.55
N GLN A 205 14.61 15.19 -6.02
CA GLN A 205 15.14 13.82 -6.03
C GLN A 205 15.14 13.21 -4.64
N GLN A 206 15.48 13.99 -3.59
CA GLN A 206 15.49 13.51 -2.21
C GLN A 206 14.09 13.11 -1.75
N VAL A 207 13.08 13.95 -1.97
CA VAL A 207 11.69 13.66 -1.61
C VAL A 207 11.15 12.44 -2.38
N LEU A 208 11.47 12.34 -3.68
CA LEU A 208 11.09 11.17 -4.49
C LEU A 208 11.74 9.89 -3.98
N LYS A 209 13.01 9.94 -3.60
CA LYS A 209 13.76 8.85 -2.99
C LYS A 209 13.11 8.38 -1.69
N GLU A 210 12.72 9.29 -0.83
CA GLU A 210 12.03 9.01 0.43
C GLU A 210 10.65 8.38 0.19
N PHE A 211 9.88 8.89 -0.78
CA PHE A 211 8.59 8.30 -1.15
C PHE A 211 8.74 6.85 -1.62
N ILE A 212 9.69 6.58 -2.51
CA ILE A 212 9.94 5.20 -3.01
C ILE A 212 10.47 4.32 -1.88
N GLY A 213 11.32 4.84 -1.01
CA GLY A 213 11.77 4.14 0.19
C GLY A 213 10.62 3.73 1.10
N CYS A 214 9.65 4.62 1.32
CA CYS A 214 8.45 4.30 2.07
C CYS A 214 7.58 3.23 1.38
N CYS A 215 7.65 3.04 0.07
CA CYS A 215 6.93 1.96 -0.62
C CYS A 215 7.46 0.57 -0.25
N LEU A 216 8.69 0.44 0.23
CA LEU A 216 9.27 -0.85 0.63
C LEU A 216 8.59 -1.48 1.83
N ASN A 217 7.82 -0.70 2.61
CA ASN A 217 7.03 -1.23 3.72
C ASN A 217 5.64 -0.57 3.78
N PRO A 218 4.56 -1.32 3.52
CA PRO A 218 3.19 -0.79 3.49
C PRO A 218 2.69 -0.25 4.84
N SER A 219 3.24 -0.68 5.98
CA SER A 219 2.82 -0.25 7.31
C SER A 219 3.21 1.20 7.65
N ILE A 220 4.15 1.80 6.91
CA ILE A 220 4.58 3.18 7.12
C ILE A 220 3.45 4.13 6.71
N LYS A 221 3.05 5.04 7.58
CA LYS A 221 2.09 6.09 7.24
C LYS A 221 2.81 7.31 6.68
N LEU A 222 2.55 7.62 5.40
CA LEU A 222 3.16 8.76 4.70
C LEU A 222 2.16 9.90 4.44
N GLU A 223 0.89 9.59 4.35
CA GLU A 223 -0.21 10.51 4.03
C GLU A 223 -0.03 11.27 2.70
N LYS A 224 0.61 10.65 1.71
CA LYS A 224 0.88 11.24 0.41
C LYS A 224 0.53 10.30 -0.74
N VAL A 225 0.00 10.89 -1.81
CA VAL A 225 -0.20 10.28 -3.12
C VAL A 225 0.76 10.95 -4.08
N LEU A 226 1.61 10.18 -4.74
CA LEU A 226 2.58 10.69 -5.71
C LEU A 226 1.90 11.02 -7.04
N CYS A 227 2.07 12.24 -7.51
CA CYS A 227 1.63 12.73 -8.80
C CYS A 227 2.84 13.23 -9.59
N CYS A 228 3.34 12.44 -10.53
CA CYS A 228 4.41 12.87 -11.44
C CYS A 228 3.78 13.61 -12.62
N VAL A 229 4.04 14.91 -12.72
CA VAL A 229 3.42 15.79 -13.72
C VAL A 229 4.44 16.13 -14.82
N GLY A 230 3.98 16.17 -16.08
CA GLY A 230 4.82 16.59 -17.20
C GLY A 230 4.20 16.26 -18.57
N THR A 231 4.48 17.08 -19.57
CA THR A 231 3.79 17.12 -20.88
C THR A 231 4.16 16.00 -21.87
N GLY A 232 4.95 15.01 -21.46
CA GLY A 232 5.41 13.91 -22.32
C GLY A 232 6.90 14.01 -22.68
N ALA A 233 7.52 12.90 -23.14
CA ALA A 233 8.93 12.78 -23.50
C ALA A 233 9.91 13.30 -22.40
N ASN A 234 9.62 13.00 -21.13
CA ASN A 234 10.32 13.55 -19.96
C ASN A 234 10.80 12.47 -18.98
N GLY A 235 10.87 11.21 -19.39
CA GLY A 235 11.41 10.12 -18.58
C GLY A 235 10.48 9.52 -17.52
N LYS A 236 9.26 10.04 -17.29
CA LYS A 236 8.31 9.47 -16.31
C LYS A 236 8.07 7.97 -16.51
N SER A 237 7.81 7.54 -17.73
CA SER A 237 7.52 6.12 -18.02
C SER A 237 8.73 5.23 -17.72
N VAL A 238 9.95 5.66 -18.09
CA VAL A 238 11.19 4.93 -17.78
C VAL A 238 11.42 4.86 -16.28
N PHE A 239 11.19 5.97 -15.55
CA PHE A 239 11.27 5.98 -14.10
C PHE A 239 10.33 4.95 -13.47
N PHE A 240 9.03 4.98 -13.81
CA PHE A 240 8.07 4.05 -13.23
C PHE A 240 8.32 2.61 -13.67
N GLU A 241 8.68 2.34 -14.92
CA GLU A 241 9.06 1.00 -15.36
C GLU A 241 10.25 0.46 -14.54
N THR A 242 11.21 1.31 -14.21
CA THR A 242 12.31 0.95 -13.32
C THR A 242 11.81 0.67 -11.90
N MET A 243 10.96 1.53 -11.34
CA MET A 243 10.41 1.33 -9.99
C MET A 243 9.54 0.07 -9.88
N LEU A 244 8.76 -0.27 -10.92
CA LEU A 244 8.00 -1.52 -10.96
C LEU A 244 8.91 -2.74 -10.84
N ARG A 245 10.09 -2.70 -11.46
CA ARG A 245 11.08 -3.77 -11.37
C ARG A 245 11.81 -3.79 -10.04
N VAL A 246 12.15 -2.62 -9.50
CA VAL A 246 12.76 -2.51 -8.15
C VAL A 246 11.84 -3.08 -7.07
N LEU A 247 10.55 -2.77 -7.14
CA LEU A 247 9.57 -3.29 -6.18
C LEU A 247 9.12 -4.72 -6.50
N GLY A 248 9.40 -5.23 -7.72
CA GLY A 248 8.90 -6.51 -8.24
C GLY A 248 7.49 -6.36 -8.84
N GLU A 249 7.33 -6.77 -10.10
CA GLU A 249 6.08 -6.60 -10.85
C GLU A 249 4.88 -7.24 -10.13
N ASP A 250 5.08 -8.39 -9.49
CA ASP A 250 4.04 -9.08 -8.70
C ASP A 250 3.64 -8.33 -7.42
N ASN A 251 4.47 -7.42 -6.93
CA ASN A 251 4.23 -6.62 -5.73
C ASN A 251 3.58 -5.27 -6.04
N VAL A 252 3.28 -5.00 -7.31
CA VAL A 252 2.67 -3.76 -7.77
C VAL A 252 1.30 -4.03 -8.38
N SER A 253 0.40 -3.08 -8.24
CA SER A 253 -0.94 -3.08 -8.84
C SER A 253 -1.11 -1.87 -9.77
N SER A 254 -2.11 -1.92 -10.66
CA SER A 254 -2.35 -0.86 -11.64
C SER A 254 -3.84 -0.53 -11.75
N TYR A 255 -4.40 0.04 -10.69
CA TYR A 255 -5.80 0.48 -10.65
C TYR A 255 -5.88 2.00 -10.69
N ASN A 256 -6.80 2.52 -11.50
CA ASN A 256 -7.06 3.95 -11.55
C ASN A 256 -7.76 4.43 -10.26
N ILE A 257 -7.61 5.72 -9.94
CA ILE A 257 -8.12 6.28 -8.69
C ILE A 257 -9.64 6.21 -8.57
N ASN A 258 -10.38 6.33 -9.68
CA ASN A 258 -11.84 6.28 -9.67
C ASN A 258 -12.33 4.87 -9.30
N SER A 259 -11.66 3.81 -9.80
CA SER A 259 -11.98 2.43 -9.42
C SER A 259 -11.63 2.14 -7.95
N LEU A 260 -10.57 2.75 -7.41
CA LEU A 260 -10.22 2.62 -6.01
C LEU A 260 -11.17 3.38 -5.08
N CYS A 261 -11.75 4.49 -5.57
CA CYS A 261 -12.65 5.34 -4.81
C CYS A 261 -14.14 5.03 -5.01
N ASP A 262 -14.48 3.95 -5.72
CA ASP A 262 -15.87 3.53 -5.91
C ASP A 262 -16.49 2.99 -4.61
N ASP A 263 -17.82 2.96 -4.53
CA ASP A 263 -18.52 2.51 -3.34
C ASP A 263 -18.49 0.97 -3.19
N LYS A 264 -18.15 0.22 -4.23
CA LYS A 264 -18.22 -1.25 -4.23
C LYS A 264 -17.02 -1.92 -3.57
N GLY A 265 -15.84 -1.34 -3.67
CA GLY A 265 -14.62 -1.84 -3.00
C GLY A 265 -13.92 -3.03 -3.64
N TYR A 266 -14.33 -3.45 -4.84
CA TYR A 266 -13.71 -4.59 -5.52
C TYR A 266 -12.28 -4.33 -5.98
N SER A 267 -11.97 -3.10 -6.39
CA SER A 267 -10.61 -2.74 -6.77
C SER A 267 -9.71 -2.53 -5.55
N ARG A 268 -10.27 -2.10 -4.41
CA ARG A 268 -9.50 -1.88 -3.18
C ARG A 268 -8.91 -3.17 -2.61
N ILE A 269 -9.59 -4.31 -2.74
CA ILE A 269 -9.02 -5.58 -2.26
C ILE A 269 -7.77 -6.00 -3.07
N MET A 270 -7.65 -5.54 -4.31
CA MET A 270 -6.55 -5.90 -5.20
C MET A 270 -5.24 -5.14 -4.91
N ILE A 271 -5.32 -4.06 -4.12
CA ILE A 271 -4.13 -3.34 -3.65
C ILE A 271 -3.65 -3.82 -2.26
N LYS A 272 -4.38 -4.74 -1.61
CA LYS A 272 -3.98 -5.36 -0.35
C LYS A 272 -2.66 -6.10 -0.50
N ASN A 273 -1.75 -5.92 0.45
CA ASN A 273 -0.41 -6.55 0.47
C ASN A 273 0.48 -6.20 -0.75
N LYS A 274 0.15 -5.15 -1.51
CA LYS A 274 1.00 -4.62 -2.56
C LYS A 274 1.81 -3.44 -2.03
N LEU A 275 2.97 -3.18 -2.66
CA LEU A 275 3.89 -2.12 -2.27
C LEU A 275 3.52 -0.77 -2.92
N LEU A 276 3.15 -0.83 -4.19
CA LEU A 276 2.80 0.35 -4.98
C LEU A 276 1.58 0.05 -5.85
N ASN A 277 0.67 1.00 -5.98
CA ASN A 277 -0.32 1.04 -7.04
C ASN A 277 0.04 2.17 -8.00
N TYR A 278 0.45 1.82 -9.20
CA TYR A 278 0.82 2.78 -10.23
C TYR A 278 -0.19 2.77 -11.37
N SER A 279 -0.68 3.95 -11.77
CA SER A 279 -1.52 4.09 -12.95
C SER A 279 -0.99 5.22 -13.85
N SER A 280 -0.81 4.89 -15.12
CA SER A 280 -0.29 5.81 -16.13
C SER A 280 -1.35 6.75 -16.70
N ASP A 281 -2.62 6.46 -16.46
CA ASP A 281 -3.74 7.21 -17.04
C ASP A 281 -4.55 7.90 -15.96
N PHE A 282 -4.11 9.11 -15.63
CA PHE A 282 -4.80 9.98 -14.71
C PHE A 282 -5.59 11.03 -15.48
N ASN A 283 -6.83 10.72 -15.85
CA ASN A 283 -7.74 11.64 -16.56
C ASN A 283 -8.42 12.63 -15.59
N GLY A 284 -7.66 13.57 -15.10
CA GLY A 284 -8.04 14.94 -14.73
C GLY A 284 -8.95 15.17 -13.52
N LYS A 285 -9.80 14.25 -13.07
CA LYS A 285 -10.68 14.49 -11.92
C LYS A 285 -10.56 13.42 -10.87
N ILE A 286 -9.97 13.77 -9.73
CA ILE A 286 -10.13 13.00 -8.51
C ILE A 286 -11.45 13.44 -7.86
N TRP A 287 -12.33 12.48 -7.61
CA TRP A 287 -13.43 12.73 -6.71
C TRP A 287 -12.85 12.83 -5.30
N GLY A 288 -12.82 14.02 -4.74
CA GLY A 288 -12.34 14.29 -3.38
C GLY A 288 -13.30 13.72 -2.33
N ASN A 289 -13.57 12.40 -2.42
CA ASN A 289 -14.43 11.72 -1.46
C ASN A 289 -13.63 11.25 -0.22
N GLY A 290 -14.33 10.80 0.80
CA GLY A 290 -13.71 10.30 2.04
C GLY A 290 -12.78 9.12 1.80
N ILE A 291 -13.08 8.25 0.82
CA ILE A 291 -12.29 7.06 0.47
C ILE A 291 -10.90 7.46 -0.05
N PHE A 292 -10.81 8.47 -0.92
CA PHE A 292 -9.51 9.00 -1.36
C PHE A 292 -8.65 9.44 -0.17
N LYS A 293 -9.25 10.18 0.77
CA LYS A 293 -8.53 10.67 1.95
C LYS A 293 -8.05 9.53 2.84
N GLN A 294 -8.86 8.47 3.02
CA GLN A 294 -8.48 7.27 3.74
C GLN A 294 -7.32 6.55 3.06
N LEU A 295 -7.43 6.29 1.74
CA LEU A 295 -6.38 5.63 0.96
C LEU A 295 -5.06 6.41 0.99
N ALA A 296 -5.11 7.74 0.82
CA ALA A 296 -3.92 8.59 0.87
C ALA A 296 -3.26 8.60 2.25
N SER A 297 -4.07 8.51 3.33
CA SER A 297 -3.59 8.54 4.71
C SER A 297 -3.12 7.18 5.24
N GLY A 298 -3.30 6.08 4.48
CA GLY A 298 -3.01 4.74 4.98
C GLY A 298 -3.95 4.31 6.12
N GLU A 299 -5.17 4.85 6.16
CA GLU A 299 -6.20 4.46 7.12
C GLU A 299 -6.87 3.16 6.69
N PRO A 300 -7.39 2.35 7.63
CA PRO A 300 -8.15 1.15 7.27
C PRO A 300 -9.31 1.50 6.33
N VAL A 301 -9.43 0.77 5.23
CA VAL A 301 -10.45 1.00 4.20
C VAL A 301 -11.24 -0.28 3.94
N GLU A 302 -12.57 -0.13 3.79
CA GLU A 302 -13.41 -1.25 3.43
C GLU A 302 -13.14 -1.72 2.00
N ALA A 303 -12.96 -3.02 1.85
CA ALA A 303 -12.77 -3.68 0.56
C ALA A 303 -13.40 -5.07 0.58
N ARG A 304 -13.72 -5.63 -0.58
CA ARG A 304 -14.31 -6.98 -0.63
C ARG A 304 -13.98 -7.71 -1.91
N ARG A 305 -13.98 -9.03 -1.83
CA ARG A 305 -13.97 -9.91 -3.00
C ARG A 305 -15.41 -10.16 -3.47
N LEU A 306 -15.55 -10.53 -4.74
CA LEU A 306 -16.87 -10.87 -5.27
C LEU A 306 -17.46 -12.05 -4.47
N TYR A 307 -18.73 -11.93 -4.08
CA TYR A 307 -19.48 -12.91 -3.27
C TYR A 307 -18.91 -13.20 -1.88
N GLN A 308 -18.07 -12.31 -1.34
CA GLN A 308 -17.56 -12.40 0.03
C GLN A 308 -18.00 -11.20 0.86
N GLU A 309 -18.01 -11.37 2.17
CA GLU A 309 -18.25 -10.27 3.10
C GLU A 309 -17.14 -9.22 3.00
N PRO A 310 -17.45 -7.93 3.23
CA PRO A 310 -16.46 -6.88 3.29
C PRO A 310 -15.42 -7.13 4.40
N GLU A 311 -14.17 -6.76 4.13
CA GLU A 311 -13.11 -6.75 5.13
C GLU A 311 -12.46 -5.36 5.23
N MET A 312 -11.92 -5.02 6.41
CA MET A 312 -11.14 -3.80 6.60
C MET A 312 -9.67 -4.08 6.25
N VAL A 313 -9.22 -3.51 5.14
CA VAL A 313 -7.83 -3.64 4.67
C VAL A 313 -6.99 -2.53 5.30
N ARG A 314 -5.83 -2.90 5.87
CA ARG A 314 -4.91 -1.99 6.56
C ARG A 314 -3.62 -1.78 5.77
N ASP A 315 -2.93 -2.88 5.43
CA ASP A 315 -1.66 -2.84 4.71
C ASP A 315 -1.91 -2.97 3.21
N TYR A 316 -1.80 -1.85 2.52
CA TYR A 316 -2.06 -1.78 1.08
C TYR A 316 -1.08 -0.84 0.37
N ALA A 317 -1.06 -0.95 -0.95
CA ALA A 317 -0.18 -0.20 -1.84
C ALA A 317 -0.27 1.31 -1.65
N ARG A 318 0.89 1.98 -1.67
CA ARG A 318 0.94 3.44 -1.87
C ARG A 318 0.49 3.79 -3.27
N LEU A 319 -0.08 4.97 -3.41
CA LEU A 319 -0.63 5.41 -4.68
C LEU A 319 0.34 6.33 -5.41
N ALA A 320 0.58 6.03 -6.69
CA ALA A 320 1.38 6.86 -7.58
C ALA A 320 0.71 6.96 -8.96
N PHE A 321 0.74 8.14 -9.54
CA PHE A 321 0.09 8.43 -10.81
C PHE A 321 0.99 9.25 -11.73
N ASN A 322 0.96 8.93 -13.02
CA ASN A 322 1.43 9.83 -14.06
C ASN A 322 0.30 10.77 -14.48
N CYS A 323 0.64 12.05 -14.55
CA CYS A 323 -0.30 13.10 -14.93
C CYS A 323 0.31 13.94 -16.06
N ASN A 324 -0.47 14.26 -17.08
CA ASN A 324 -0.05 15.24 -18.09
C ASN A 324 -0.26 16.69 -17.60
N SER A 325 -1.21 16.86 -16.68
CA SER A 325 -1.49 18.11 -15.96
C SER A 325 -1.78 17.78 -14.50
N ILE A 326 -1.65 18.76 -13.64
CA ILE A 326 -1.95 18.59 -12.22
C ILE A 326 -3.44 18.21 -12.05
N PRO A 327 -3.75 17.19 -11.24
CA PRO A 327 -5.12 16.70 -11.08
C PRO A 327 -6.04 17.77 -10.48
N THR A 328 -7.19 18.00 -11.09
CA THR A 328 -8.23 18.83 -10.50
C THR A 328 -9.20 18.00 -9.65
N SER A 329 -9.74 18.57 -8.59
CA SER A 329 -10.74 17.92 -7.74
C SER A 329 -11.92 18.85 -7.50
N SER A 330 -13.09 18.26 -7.26
CA SER A 330 -14.24 19.02 -6.72
C SER A 330 -14.03 19.42 -5.25
N ASP A 331 -13.10 18.75 -4.55
CA ASP A 331 -12.67 19.06 -3.18
C ASP A 331 -11.31 19.78 -3.20
N ASN A 332 -11.35 21.12 -3.16
CA ASN A 332 -10.15 21.95 -3.07
C ASN A 332 -9.78 22.30 -1.62
N SER A 333 -10.21 21.47 -0.65
CA SER A 333 -9.85 21.67 0.75
C SER A 333 -8.35 21.48 0.99
N TYR A 334 -7.82 22.14 2.03
CA TYR A 334 -6.45 21.90 2.49
C TYR A 334 -6.22 20.41 2.79
N GLY A 335 -7.24 19.71 3.35
CA GLY A 335 -7.17 18.28 3.64
C GLY A 335 -6.97 17.40 2.42
N PHE A 336 -7.47 17.80 1.24
CA PHE A 336 -7.21 17.12 -0.02
C PHE A 336 -5.81 17.46 -0.55
N ARG A 337 -5.48 18.76 -0.69
CA ARG A 337 -4.22 19.23 -1.27
C ARG A 337 -2.99 18.71 -0.53
N ARG A 338 -2.99 18.78 0.81
CA ARG A 338 -1.85 18.30 1.61
C ARG A 338 -1.50 16.83 1.38
N ARG A 339 -2.39 16.05 0.78
CA ARG A 339 -2.19 14.63 0.46
C ARG A 339 -1.56 14.42 -0.93
N LEU A 340 -1.54 15.41 -1.77
CA LEU A 340 -0.85 15.34 -3.06
C LEU A 340 0.65 15.62 -2.84
N LEU A 341 1.47 14.82 -3.48
CA LEU A 341 2.91 15.05 -3.65
C LEU A 341 3.16 15.23 -5.13
N ILE A 342 3.26 16.48 -5.55
CA ILE A 342 3.41 16.85 -6.97
C ILE A 342 4.89 16.93 -7.29
N ILE A 343 5.34 16.07 -8.19
CA ILE A 343 6.73 16.03 -8.69
C ILE A 343 6.76 16.47 -10.14
N PRO A 344 7.39 17.61 -10.48
CA PRO A 344 7.48 18.10 -11.85
C PRO A 344 8.56 17.35 -12.64
N PHE A 345 8.18 16.75 -13.76
CA PHE A 345 9.07 16.20 -14.78
C PHE A 345 9.07 17.13 -15.99
N ASP A 346 9.71 18.28 -15.88
CA ASP A 346 9.64 19.37 -16.86
C ASP A 346 10.71 19.29 -17.94
N MET A 347 11.74 18.45 -17.73
CA MET A 347 12.83 18.29 -18.66
C MET A 347 12.38 17.47 -19.88
N LYS A 348 12.46 18.05 -21.06
CA LYS A 348 12.21 17.33 -22.30
C LYS A 348 13.47 16.60 -22.75
N ILE A 349 13.34 15.30 -22.99
CA ILE A 349 14.40 14.48 -23.54
C ILE A 349 14.39 14.68 -25.06
N ASP A 350 15.55 15.03 -25.61
CA ASP A 350 15.76 15.13 -27.04
C ASP A 350 15.57 13.73 -27.67
N PRO A 351 14.65 13.55 -28.63
CA PRO A 351 14.42 12.25 -29.26
C PRO A 351 15.68 11.60 -29.86
N ASP A 352 16.61 12.41 -30.37
CA ASP A 352 17.86 11.93 -31.00
C ASP A 352 18.88 11.44 -29.94
N LYS A 353 18.69 11.81 -28.67
CA LYS A 353 19.52 11.38 -27.52
C LYS A 353 18.86 10.33 -26.66
N ALA A 354 17.58 10.03 -26.91
CA ALA A 354 16.84 9.04 -26.15
C ALA A 354 17.41 7.63 -26.37
N ASP A 355 17.77 6.96 -25.28
CA ASP A 355 18.21 5.56 -25.33
C ASP A 355 16.97 4.64 -25.22
N PRO A 356 16.54 3.96 -26.30
CA PRO A 356 15.35 3.11 -26.27
C PRO A 356 15.53 1.87 -25.36
N ASP A 357 16.77 1.47 -25.09
CA ASP A 357 17.10 0.33 -24.23
C ASP A 357 17.40 0.73 -22.78
N LEU A 358 17.22 1.99 -22.41
CA LEU A 358 17.59 2.49 -21.08
C LEU A 358 16.92 1.70 -19.94
N ALA A 359 15.62 1.45 -20.03
CA ALA A 359 14.89 0.67 -19.02
C ALA A 359 15.43 -0.78 -18.90
N LYS A 360 15.90 -1.37 -20.00
CA LYS A 360 16.55 -2.68 -20.00
C LYS A 360 17.94 -2.64 -19.36
N LYS A 361 18.73 -1.59 -19.62
CA LYS A 361 20.06 -1.39 -19.01
C LYS A 361 19.96 -1.16 -17.51
N LEU A 362 18.97 -0.38 -17.05
CA LEU A 362 18.70 -0.13 -15.64
C LEU A 362 18.32 -1.42 -14.86
N ARG A 363 17.87 -2.47 -15.55
CA ARG A 363 17.61 -3.77 -14.91
C ARG A 363 18.86 -4.38 -14.26
N ALA A 364 20.04 -4.12 -14.78
CA ALA A 364 21.30 -4.60 -14.19
C ALA A 364 21.66 -3.87 -12.89
N GLU A 365 21.09 -2.69 -12.66
CA GLU A 365 21.37 -1.86 -11.47
C GLU A 365 20.30 -1.97 -10.38
N LEU A 366 19.30 -2.88 -10.49
CA LEU A 366 18.21 -3.00 -9.52
C LEU A 366 18.67 -3.10 -8.06
N PRO A 367 19.70 -3.89 -7.69
CA PRO A 367 20.18 -3.93 -6.30
C PRO A 367 20.71 -2.56 -5.84
N GLY A 368 21.43 -1.81 -6.69
CA GLY A 368 21.90 -0.46 -6.36
C GLY A 368 20.76 0.57 -6.25
N ILE A 369 19.74 0.46 -7.11
CA ILE A 369 18.54 1.30 -7.02
C ILE A 369 17.74 0.99 -5.76
N LEU A 370 17.72 -0.27 -5.31
CA LEU A 370 17.16 -0.62 -4.00
C LEU A 370 17.91 0.10 -2.88
N LEU A 371 19.25 0.10 -2.89
CA LEU A 371 20.02 0.83 -1.87
C LEU A 371 19.71 2.33 -1.89
N TRP A 372 19.51 2.92 -3.06
CA TRP A 372 19.02 4.28 -3.20
C TRP A 372 17.65 4.47 -2.52
N ALA A 373 16.72 3.54 -2.68
CA ALA A 373 15.40 3.60 -2.03
C ALA A 373 15.50 3.39 -0.51
N ILE A 374 16.33 2.44 -0.06
CA ILE A 374 16.58 2.21 1.39
C ILE A 374 17.18 3.45 2.03
N GLU A 375 18.11 4.14 1.36
CA GLU A 375 18.68 5.39 1.86
C GLU A 375 17.60 6.48 1.99
N GLY A 376 16.63 6.52 1.07
CA GLY A 376 15.46 7.39 1.19
C GLY A 376 14.60 7.05 2.42
N LEU A 377 14.35 5.77 2.67
CA LEU A 377 13.63 5.31 3.86
C LEU A 377 14.36 5.70 5.16
N LYS A 378 15.66 5.47 5.23
CA LYS A 378 16.49 5.87 6.37
C LYS A 378 16.38 7.36 6.65
N GLN A 379 16.52 8.19 5.61
CA GLN A 379 16.40 9.64 5.76
C GLN A 379 15.01 10.06 6.26
N PHE A 380 13.94 9.44 5.73
CA PHE A 380 12.57 9.66 6.20
C PHE A 380 12.41 9.31 7.69
N MET A 381 13.00 8.21 8.15
CA MET A 381 12.98 7.80 9.56
C MET A 381 13.73 8.82 10.44
N LEU A 382 14.95 9.21 10.03
CA LEU A 382 15.77 10.19 10.74
C LEU A 382 15.12 11.58 10.80
N ASN A 383 14.32 11.95 9.81
CA ASN A 383 13.54 13.19 9.79
C ASN A 383 12.26 13.11 10.66
N GLY A 384 12.14 12.13 11.54
CA GLY A 384 10.96 11.94 12.39
C GLY A 384 9.71 11.53 11.60
N LYS A 385 9.89 10.69 10.59
CA LYS A 385 8.81 10.17 9.69
C LYS A 385 8.12 11.28 8.90
N LYS A 386 8.92 12.23 8.40
CA LYS A 386 8.50 13.33 7.54
C LYS A 386 9.38 13.39 6.30
N LEU A 387 8.78 13.73 5.17
CA LEU A 387 9.53 14.02 3.95
C LEU A 387 10.43 15.24 4.15
N SER A 388 11.59 15.22 3.52
CA SER A 388 12.49 16.36 3.50
C SER A 388 11.82 17.58 2.87
N PRO A 389 12.14 18.81 3.33
CA PRO A 389 11.62 20.02 2.73
C PRO A 389 12.16 20.17 1.29
N SER A 390 11.33 20.70 0.40
CA SER A 390 11.71 21.01 -0.98
C SER A 390 11.05 22.31 -1.41
N SER A 391 11.87 23.32 -1.68
CA SER A 391 11.37 24.62 -2.16
C SER A 391 10.68 24.51 -3.52
N THR A 392 11.15 23.59 -4.37
CA THR A 392 10.53 23.31 -5.68
C THR A 392 9.11 22.73 -5.52
N ILE A 393 8.94 21.74 -4.62
CA ILE A 393 7.63 21.13 -4.38
C ILE A 393 6.69 22.12 -3.69
N GLU A 394 7.19 22.93 -2.76
CA GLU A 394 6.39 23.98 -2.10
C GLU A 394 5.91 25.03 -3.10
N ALA A 395 6.76 25.44 -4.06
CA ALA A 395 6.38 26.34 -5.13
C ALA A 395 5.28 25.73 -6.03
N MET A 396 5.40 24.46 -6.40
CA MET A 396 4.40 23.74 -7.16
C MET A 396 3.06 23.61 -6.42
N ASP A 397 3.09 23.34 -5.11
CA ASP A 397 1.86 23.29 -4.29
C ASP A 397 1.18 24.66 -4.20
N GLN A 398 1.97 25.73 -4.10
CA GLN A 398 1.46 27.09 -4.11
C GLN A 398 0.84 27.47 -5.48
N GLU A 399 1.52 27.15 -6.59
CA GLU A 399 0.99 27.35 -7.94
C GLU A 399 -0.32 26.58 -8.15
N TYR A 400 -0.35 25.30 -7.75
CA TYR A 400 -1.57 24.48 -7.78
C TYR A 400 -2.72 25.11 -7.00
N LYS A 401 -2.43 25.65 -5.82
CA LYS A 401 -3.41 26.35 -4.99
C LYS A 401 -3.95 27.60 -5.69
N GLU A 402 -3.06 28.38 -6.31
CA GLU A 402 -3.45 29.60 -7.06
C GLU A 402 -4.31 29.29 -8.26
N ASP A 403 -4.10 28.16 -8.93
CA ASP A 403 -4.83 27.75 -10.13
C ASP A 403 -6.14 27.00 -9.86
N THR A 404 -6.31 26.45 -8.65
CA THR A 404 -7.46 25.60 -8.34
C THR A 404 -8.39 26.14 -7.26
N ASP A 405 -7.90 27.00 -6.36
CA ASP A 405 -8.72 27.56 -5.29
C ASP A 405 -9.37 28.87 -5.75
N SER A 406 -10.68 28.83 -6.00
CA SER A 406 -11.45 29.99 -6.49
C SER A 406 -11.36 31.22 -5.57
N VAL A 407 -11.13 31.02 -4.26
CA VAL A 407 -10.95 32.13 -3.31
C VAL A 407 -9.58 32.78 -3.52
N VAL A 408 -8.51 31.98 -3.68
CA VAL A 408 -7.17 32.49 -3.96
C VAL A 408 -7.13 33.17 -5.32
N MET A 409 -7.74 32.56 -6.36
CA MET A 409 -7.88 33.18 -7.68
C MET A 409 -8.58 34.54 -7.59
N PHE A 410 -9.66 34.64 -6.84
CA PHE A 410 -10.39 35.91 -6.63
C PHE A 410 -9.52 36.96 -5.95
N LEU A 411 -8.85 36.58 -4.86
CA LEU A 411 -7.98 37.49 -4.09
C LEU A 411 -6.85 38.04 -4.96
N LYS A 412 -6.21 37.16 -5.75
CA LYS A 412 -5.15 37.53 -6.70
C LYS A 412 -5.68 38.43 -7.83
N ALA A 413 -6.79 38.07 -8.46
CA ALA A 413 -7.40 38.83 -9.54
C ALA A 413 -7.83 40.24 -9.11
N LYS A 414 -8.23 40.43 -7.84
CA LYS A 414 -8.60 41.71 -7.25
C LYS A 414 -7.43 42.45 -6.56
N ASN A 415 -6.24 41.88 -6.59
CA ASN A 415 -5.06 42.38 -5.87
C ASN A 415 -5.34 42.62 -4.38
N TYR A 416 -6.12 41.77 -3.75
CA TYR A 416 -6.40 41.85 -2.32
C TYR A 416 -5.22 41.30 -1.53
N ILE A 417 -4.81 42.05 -0.49
CA ILE A 417 -3.79 41.64 0.46
C ILE A 417 -4.33 41.73 1.89
N PRO A 418 -3.85 40.88 2.82
CA PRO A 418 -4.18 41.01 4.23
C PRO A 418 -3.74 42.36 4.78
N ASP A 419 -4.67 43.12 5.39
CA ASP A 419 -4.42 44.43 5.95
C ASP A 419 -5.18 44.58 7.28
N SER A 420 -4.48 44.94 8.34
CA SER A 420 -5.11 45.17 9.66
C SER A 420 -5.87 46.49 9.73
N THR A 421 -5.57 47.43 8.84
CA THR A 421 -6.18 48.76 8.81
C THR A 421 -7.36 48.88 7.86
N GLY A 422 -7.33 48.14 6.74
CA GLY A 422 -8.41 48.05 5.81
C GLY A 422 -9.53 47.14 6.32
N LYS A 423 -10.80 47.58 6.15
CA LYS A 423 -11.95 46.76 6.61
C LYS A 423 -13.04 46.71 5.54
N LYS A 424 -13.42 45.48 5.15
CA LYS A 424 -14.60 45.20 4.36
C LYS A 424 -15.56 44.26 5.10
N LYS A 425 -16.87 44.46 4.93
CA LYS A 425 -17.84 43.46 5.42
C LYS A 425 -17.67 42.14 4.68
N LEU A 426 -17.62 41.03 5.40
CA LEU A 426 -17.53 39.68 4.82
C LEU A 426 -18.64 39.44 3.79
N LEU A 427 -19.84 39.99 4.03
CA LEU A 427 -20.98 39.85 3.14
C LEU A 427 -20.72 40.48 1.77
N ASP A 428 -20.15 41.70 1.77
CA ASP A 428 -19.88 42.44 0.53
C ASP A 428 -18.71 41.76 -0.23
N LEU A 429 -17.66 41.37 0.46
CA LEU A 429 -16.53 40.62 -0.13
C LEU A 429 -16.98 39.28 -0.72
N HIS A 430 -17.89 38.57 -0.05
CA HIS A 430 -18.47 37.33 -0.56
C HIS A 430 -19.36 37.52 -1.77
N ARG A 431 -20.05 38.66 -1.88
CA ARG A 431 -20.84 39.02 -3.08
C ARG A 431 -19.89 39.24 -4.27
N GLU A 432 -18.86 40.07 -4.11
CA GLU A 432 -17.83 40.28 -5.13
C GLU A 432 -17.17 38.97 -5.58
N TYR A 433 -16.89 38.06 -4.63
CA TYR A 433 -16.36 36.73 -4.91
C TYR A 433 -17.33 35.88 -5.74
N LYS A 434 -18.63 35.90 -5.43
CA LYS A 434 -19.65 35.19 -6.24
C LYS A 434 -19.72 35.71 -7.66
N GLU A 435 -19.71 37.02 -7.82
CA GLU A 435 -19.71 37.66 -9.15
C GLU A 435 -18.47 37.27 -9.96
N PHE A 436 -17.29 37.24 -9.33
CA PHE A 436 -16.05 36.73 -9.92
C PHE A 436 -16.19 35.28 -10.36
N CYS A 437 -16.68 34.39 -9.49
CA CYS A 437 -16.86 32.99 -9.81
C CYS A 437 -17.81 32.78 -11.00
N ILE A 438 -18.94 33.48 -11.05
CA ILE A 438 -19.91 33.41 -12.14
C ILE A 438 -19.24 33.86 -13.46
N GLY A 439 -18.52 34.99 -13.45
CA GLY A 439 -17.81 35.51 -14.62
C GLY A 439 -16.70 34.59 -15.16
N ASN A 440 -16.16 33.72 -14.32
CA ASN A 440 -15.10 32.78 -14.69
C ASN A 440 -15.56 31.31 -14.76
N SER A 441 -16.87 31.04 -14.77
CA SER A 441 -17.46 29.69 -14.81
C SER A 441 -17.00 28.78 -13.66
N LEU A 442 -16.71 29.37 -12.48
CA LEU A 442 -16.33 28.69 -11.28
C LEU A 442 -17.52 28.47 -10.34
N LYS A 443 -17.51 27.40 -9.55
CA LYS A 443 -18.51 27.18 -8.51
C LYS A 443 -18.12 27.98 -7.26
N PRO A 444 -18.93 28.92 -6.77
CA PRO A 444 -18.59 29.68 -5.57
C PRO A 444 -18.78 28.85 -4.30
N GLU A 445 -17.88 29.06 -3.35
CA GLU A 445 -18.00 28.54 -1.97
C GLU A 445 -19.15 29.26 -1.23
N ASN A 446 -19.75 28.57 -0.25
CA ASN A 446 -20.68 29.21 0.66
C ASN A 446 -19.93 30.20 1.59
N LYS A 447 -20.69 31.09 2.24
CA LYS A 447 -20.09 32.15 3.08
C LYS A 447 -19.25 31.65 4.24
N THR A 448 -19.56 30.48 4.78
CA THR A 448 -18.80 29.88 5.90
C THR A 448 -17.46 29.37 5.41
N ASP A 449 -17.44 28.62 4.32
CA ASP A 449 -16.20 28.06 3.74
C ASP A 449 -15.33 29.18 3.17
N PHE A 450 -15.92 30.19 2.53
CA PHE A 450 -15.21 31.39 2.08
C PHE A 450 -14.50 32.09 3.25
N ARG A 451 -15.17 32.27 4.40
CA ARG A 451 -14.56 32.85 5.60
C ARG A 451 -13.39 32.00 6.10
N ILE A 452 -13.55 30.67 6.19
CA ILE A 452 -12.52 29.75 6.65
C ILE A 452 -11.29 29.82 5.73
N LYS A 453 -11.51 29.86 4.41
CA LYS A 453 -10.43 30.00 3.44
C LYS A 453 -9.71 31.34 3.55
N LEU A 454 -10.43 32.46 3.73
CA LEU A 454 -9.79 33.76 4.02
C LEU A 454 -8.89 33.72 5.26
N GLN A 455 -9.35 33.08 6.34
CA GLN A 455 -8.54 32.92 7.55
C GLN A 455 -7.30 32.04 7.30
N GLY A 456 -7.42 31.01 6.46
CA GLY A 456 -6.30 30.19 5.99
C GLY A 456 -5.28 31.00 5.17
N GLU A 457 -5.73 32.01 4.42
CA GLU A 457 -4.88 32.97 3.68
C GLU A 457 -4.38 34.14 4.55
N ARG A 458 -4.44 34.01 5.86
CA ARG A 458 -4.00 35.00 6.85
C ARG A 458 -4.78 36.32 6.88
N TYR A 459 -5.97 36.36 6.27
CA TYR A 459 -6.87 37.51 6.44
C TYR A 459 -7.50 37.47 7.83
N LYS A 460 -7.42 38.59 8.53
CA LYS A 460 -8.06 38.74 9.85
C LYS A 460 -9.56 38.87 9.65
N VAL A 461 -10.37 37.98 10.25
CA VAL A 461 -11.84 38.01 10.15
C VAL A 461 -12.43 38.02 11.55
N GLU A 462 -12.96 39.15 11.96
CA GLU A 462 -13.47 39.40 13.31
C GLU A 462 -14.92 39.86 13.27
N LYS A 463 -15.64 39.63 14.37
CA LYS A 463 -17.01 40.21 14.56
C LYS A 463 -16.88 41.57 15.17
N GLU A 464 -17.48 42.59 14.52
CA GLU A 464 -17.49 43.96 15.01
C GLU A 464 -18.89 44.55 15.03
N GLY A 465 -19.09 45.58 15.89
CA GLY A 465 -20.30 46.36 16.01
C GLY A 465 -21.43 45.69 16.78
N THR A 466 -22.50 46.44 17.03
CA THR A 466 -23.73 46.02 17.74
C THR A 466 -24.42 44.85 17.04
N ASN A 467 -24.35 44.77 15.72
CA ASN A 467 -24.95 43.71 14.90
C ASN A 467 -24.03 42.48 14.71
N LYS A 468 -22.86 42.43 15.38
CA LYS A 468 -21.87 41.31 15.30
C LYS A 468 -21.57 40.89 13.85
N ALA A 469 -21.45 41.85 12.92
CA ALA A 469 -21.11 41.60 11.53
C ALA A 469 -19.63 41.13 11.45
N TYR A 470 -19.34 40.19 10.54
CA TYR A 470 -17.95 39.83 10.27
C TYR A 470 -17.27 40.88 9.39
N MET A 471 -16.13 41.38 9.85
CA MET A 471 -15.26 42.29 9.13
C MET A 471 -13.99 41.55 8.72
N VAL A 472 -13.50 41.84 7.52
CA VAL A 472 -12.30 41.27 6.94
C VAL A 472 -11.24 42.36 6.81
N GLY A 473 -10.07 42.13 7.38
CA GLY A 473 -8.90 43.01 7.21
C GLY A 473 -8.31 42.83 5.82
N VAL A 474 -8.62 43.75 4.89
CA VAL A 474 -8.22 43.67 3.50
C VAL A 474 -8.03 45.06 2.88
N SER A 475 -6.97 45.23 2.07
CA SER A 475 -6.76 46.37 1.19
C SER A 475 -6.40 45.93 -0.22
N ASN A 476 -6.47 46.84 -1.18
CA ASN A 476 -5.99 46.58 -2.54
C ASN A 476 -4.54 47.06 -2.63
N SER A 477 -3.62 46.17 -3.04
CA SER A 477 -2.30 46.60 -3.46
C SER A 477 -2.43 47.38 -4.76
N ILE A 478 -2.19 48.69 -4.73
CA ILE A 478 -2.04 49.49 -5.94
C ILE A 478 -0.70 49.06 -6.56
N PRO A 479 -0.63 48.61 -7.81
CA PRO A 479 0.67 48.44 -8.46
C PRO A 479 1.32 49.83 -8.49
N SER A 480 2.47 49.95 -7.87
CA SER A 480 3.32 51.15 -8.05
C SER A 480 3.76 51.15 -9.52
N VAL A 481 3.05 51.94 -10.33
CA VAL A 481 3.51 52.32 -11.67
C VAL A 481 4.70 53.25 -11.49
N THR A 482 5.89 52.70 -11.41
CA THR A 482 7.13 53.41 -11.63
C THR A 482 7.20 53.70 -13.12
N SER A 483 6.69 54.87 -13.49
CA SER A 483 6.91 55.46 -14.80
C SER A 483 8.39 55.83 -14.95
N PRO A 484 9.10 55.34 -15.95
CA PRO A 484 10.35 55.90 -16.37
C PRO A 484 10.07 56.89 -17.51
N PHE A 485 9.51 58.08 -17.19
CA PHE A 485 9.66 59.20 -18.07
C PHE A 485 10.94 59.95 -17.69
N VAL A 486 12.05 59.63 -18.32
CA VAL A 486 13.18 60.52 -18.47
C VAL A 486 13.00 61.28 -19.77
N SER A 487 12.74 62.59 -19.63
CA SER A 487 12.73 63.53 -20.75
C SER A 487 14.14 63.75 -21.23
N PRO A 488 14.39 63.86 -22.54
CA PRO A 488 15.72 64.22 -23.03
C PRO A 488 15.83 65.76 -23.03
N THR A 489 16.86 66.23 -22.43
CA THR A 489 17.51 67.51 -22.78
C THR A 489 18.94 67.26 -23.13
#